data_fc7cce2221846fcdcfc846ef3d54ac2b
#
_entry.id   fc7cce2221846fcdcfc846ef3d54ac2b
#
_cell.length_a   1.000
_cell.length_b   1.000
_cell.length_c   1.000
_cell.angle_alpha   90.00
_cell.angle_beta   90.00
_cell.angle_gamma   90.00
#
_symmetry.space_group_name_H-M   'P 1'
#
loop_
_entity.id
_entity.type
_entity.pdbx_description
1 polymer ?
#
loop_
_entity_poly.entity_id
_entity_poly.type
_entity_poly.pdbx_seq_one_letter_code
_entity_poly.pdbx_strand_id
1 'polypeptide(L)'
;MQLNNKVARAVLLLGIIVTLPCVPATAQQGRGGRAPDQSLPLVQQAFKMTDARYLISFSRYCMLDGPNTANGKGDAATPSQLFDNLYYVGKTDVGAWVLRTSGGLVLFDTLNNPQEAASIVVPGMRKLGLDPDQIKLVVLTHSHNDHSGGMPYFRAKGLRVMVSEADWGPLGGAPNADSVVHDGQIVTFGETSITFLLIPGHTPGTIAAMFPVFDRGQRHVALLVGGIGPTGGVDMHRTVINSIAHLSAATKQAGVDVVIDPHEAIIDSAAWGYIMHPQERKTNQNDLIVGAERFQRFTQMLSTCMQARVVMYQQKADAAR
;
A
#
# COMPACT_ATOMS: atom_id res chain seq x y z
N MET A 1 -51.17 -33.69 14.17
CA MET A 1 -50.94 -34.00 15.60
C MET A 1 -49.77 -33.13 16.08
N GLN A 2 -50.17 -32.08 16.75
CA GLN A 2 -49.50 -31.36 17.86
C GLN A 2 -48.02 -31.00 17.68
N LEU A 3 -47.71 -29.70 17.58
CA LEU A 3 -47.70 -28.56 18.54
C LEU A 3 -46.41 -28.41 19.33
N ASN A 4 -45.89 -27.17 19.20
CA ASN A 4 -45.19 -26.35 20.22
C ASN A 4 -43.69 -26.53 20.36
N ASN A 5 -42.86 -25.48 20.32
CA ASN A 5 -42.94 -24.35 21.25
C ASN A 5 -42.06 -23.17 20.80
N LYS A 6 -42.61 -21.99 21.01
CA LYS A 6 -41.98 -20.69 21.02
C LYS A 6 -40.92 -20.61 22.13
N VAL A 7 -39.75 -20.08 21.86
CA VAL A 7 -38.94 -19.42 22.89
C VAL A 7 -38.45 -18.09 22.30
N ALA A 8 -39.20 -17.06 22.65
CA ALA A 8 -38.77 -15.68 22.57
C ALA A 8 -37.69 -15.47 23.64
N ARG A 9 -36.47 -15.13 23.27
CA ARG A 9 -35.47 -14.61 24.20
C ARG A 9 -35.51 -13.08 24.16
N ALA A 10 -36.08 -12.52 25.23
CA ALA A 10 -35.99 -11.12 25.56
C ALA A 10 -34.54 -10.78 25.88
N VAL A 11 -33.95 -9.83 25.10
CA VAL A 11 -32.67 -9.21 25.45
C VAL A 11 -32.98 -8.12 26.46
N LEU A 12 -32.67 -8.39 27.74
CA LEU A 12 -32.68 -7.41 28.81
C LEU A 12 -31.47 -6.49 28.61
N LEU A 13 -31.71 -5.26 28.16
CA LEU A 13 -30.71 -4.17 28.20
C LEU A 13 -30.59 -3.73 29.68
N LEU A 14 -29.59 -4.25 30.38
CA LEU A 14 -29.13 -3.66 31.63
C LEU A 14 -28.33 -2.40 31.30
N GLY A 15 -28.96 -1.24 31.46
CA GLY A 15 -28.29 0.05 31.47
C GLY A 15 -27.46 0.16 32.76
N ILE A 16 -26.13 -0.05 32.65
CA ILE A 16 -25.22 0.29 33.74
C ILE A 16 -24.98 1.80 33.63
N ILE A 17 -25.72 2.55 34.51
CA ILE A 17 -25.39 3.96 34.77
C ILE A 17 -24.13 3.95 35.64
N VAL A 18 -22.97 4.15 35.03
CA VAL A 18 -21.74 4.43 35.76
C VAL A 18 -21.78 5.89 36.20
N THR A 19 -22.22 6.12 37.44
CA THR A 19 -22.04 7.41 38.11
C THR A 19 -20.56 7.57 38.47
N LEU A 20 -19.82 8.31 37.65
CA LEU A 20 -18.48 8.75 38.03
C LEU A 20 -18.58 9.70 39.22
N PRO A 21 -17.86 9.45 40.34
CA PRO A 21 -17.81 10.39 41.45
C PRO A 21 -17.13 11.67 40.95
N CYS A 22 -17.81 12.79 41.16
CA CYS A 22 -17.24 14.13 40.96
C CYS A 22 -16.12 14.32 42.01
N VAL A 23 -14.87 14.08 41.61
CA VAL A 23 -13.71 14.38 42.45
C VAL A 23 -13.47 15.89 42.35
N PRO A 24 -13.48 16.63 43.47
CA PRO A 24 -13.17 18.06 43.43
C PRO A 24 -11.72 18.24 42.90
N ALA A 25 -11.56 19.13 41.94
CA ALA A 25 -10.27 19.51 41.42
C ALA A 25 -9.46 20.24 42.48
N THR A 26 -8.76 19.50 43.33
CA THR A 26 -7.70 20.07 44.15
C THR A 26 -6.54 20.37 43.20
N ALA A 27 -6.25 21.65 43.08
CA ALA A 27 -5.11 22.16 42.35
C ALA A 27 -3.82 21.46 42.80
N GLN A 28 -3.34 20.51 41.98
CA GLN A 28 -2.04 19.88 42.17
C GLN A 28 -0.99 20.79 41.50
N GLN A 29 -0.55 21.80 42.23
CA GLN A 29 0.65 22.55 41.86
C GLN A 29 1.85 21.61 41.97
N GLY A 30 2.62 21.49 40.86
CA GLY A 30 3.99 20.99 40.90
C GLY A 30 4.25 19.62 40.31
N ARG A 31 3.99 19.42 39.02
CA ARG A 31 4.82 18.57 38.14
C ARG A 31 4.91 19.31 36.82
N GLY A 32 6.11 19.56 36.31
CA GLY A 32 6.33 20.24 35.03
C GLY A 32 5.43 19.65 33.95
N GLY A 33 4.37 20.37 33.60
CA GLY A 33 3.40 19.95 32.62
C GLY A 33 4.09 19.74 31.28
N ARG A 34 4.05 18.53 30.77
CA ARG A 34 4.47 18.25 29.39
C ARG A 34 3.72 19.23 28.48
N ALA A 35 4.46 19.93 27.62
CA ALA A 35 3.85 20.84 26.65
C ALA A 35 2.72 20.12 25.91
N PRO A 36 1.60 20.80 25.59
CA PRO A 36 0.50 20.20 24.86
C PRO A 36 0.99 19.56 23.56
N ASP A 37 0.45 18.41 23.21
CA ASP A 37 0.75 17.76 21.93
C ASP A 37 0.18 18.60 20.77
N GLN A 38 1.05 19.32 20.09
CA GLN A 38 0.68 20.22 18.98
C GLN A 38 0.28 19.44 17.71
N SER A 39 0.55 18.13 17.64
CA SER A 39 0.15 17.28 16.53
C SER A 39 -1.31 16.82 16.63
N LEU A 40 -1.90 16.85 17.82
CA LEU A 40 -3.23 16.31 18.08
C LEU A 40 -4.34 16.88 17.17
N PRO A 41 -4.40 18.20 16.87
CA PRO A 41 -5.39 18.73 15.94
C PRO A 41 -5.30 18.11 14.52
N LEU A 42 -4.07 17.87 14.03
CA LEU A 42 -3.83 17.25 12.73
C LEU A 42 -4.24 15.77 12.73
N VAL A 43 -3.91 15.04 13.80
CA VAL A 43 -4.35 13.64 13.97
C VAL A 43 -5.88 13.55 13.99
N GLN A 44 -6.57 14.43 14.70
CA GLN A 44 -8.02 14.50 14.73
C GLN A 44 -8.62 14.86 13.37
N GLN A 45 -7.99 15.77 12.63
CA GLN A 45 -8.40 16.12 11.27
C GLN A 45 -8.25 14.92 10.33
N ALA A 46 -7.10 14.22 10.36
CA ALA A 46 -6.86 13.03 9.56
C ALA A 46 -7.88 11.93 9.88
N PHE A 47 -8.18 11.71 11.18
CA PHE A 47 -9.18 10.71 11.59
C PHE A 47 -10.56 10.96 10.99
N LYS A 48 -11.01 12.22 10.95
CA LYS A 48 -12.31 12.59 10.36
C LYS A 48 -12.40 12.30 8.85
N MET A 49 -11.26 12.22 8.16
CA MET A 49 -11.18 11.88 6.74
C MET A 49 -11.01 10.38 6.48
N THR A 50 -10.76 9.59 7.53
CA THR A 50 -10.41 8.17 7.41
C THR A 50 -11.66 7.32 7.13
N ASP A 51 -11.64 6.59 6.02
CA ASP A 51 -12.60 5.53 5.74
C ASP A 51 -12.25 4.28 6.56
N ALA A 52 -13.25 3.48 6.92
CA ALA A 52 -13.07 2.27 7.73
C ALA A 52 -12.03 1.30 7.15
N ARG A 53 -11.93 1.21 5.81
CA ARG A 53 -10.96 0.36 5.13
C ARG A 53 -9.50 0.80 5.33
N TYR A 54 -9.27 2.08 5.66
CA TYR A 54 -7.95 2.69 5.86
C TYR A 54 -7.56 2.91 7.33
N LEU A 55 -8.25 2.28 8.28
CA LEU A 55 -7.96 2.44 9.72
C LEU A 55 -6.55 1.94 10.08
N ILE A 56 -6.07 0.88 9.44
CA ILE A 56 -4.70 0.38 9.65
C ILE A 56 -3.69 1.41 9.15
N SER A 57 -3.89 1.96 7.95
CA SER A 57 -3.07 3.05 7.40
C SER A 57 -3.07 4.28 8.30
N PHE A 58 -4.26 4.70 8.79
CA PHE A 58 -4.34 5.80 9.73
C PHE A 58 -3.51 5.52 10.99
N SER A 59 -3.70 4.36 11.63
CA SER A 59 -2.94 3.98 12.82
C SER A 59 -1.44 3.98 12.56
N ARG A 60 -0.99 3.41 11.44
CA ARG A 60 0.41 3.32 11.07
C ARG A 60 1.03 4.68 10.75
N TYR A 61 0.35 5.51 9.98
CA TYR A 61 0.92 6.74 9.43
C TYR A 61 0.66 7.99 10.26
N CYS A 62 -0.40 8.02 11.06
CA CYS A 62 -0.68 9.13 11.97
C CYS A 62 -0.06 8.97 13.36
N MET A 63 0.24 7.74 13.80
CA MET A 63 0.75 7.46 15.14
C MET A 63 2.19 6.95 15.05
N LEU A 64 3.10 7.43 15.94
CA LEU A 64 4.52 7.04 15.92
C LEU A 64 4.74 5.53 16.14
N ASP A 65 3.85 4.89 16.90
CA ASP A 65 3.94 3.49 17.32
C ASP A 65 2.91 2.60 16.62
N GLY A 66 2.50 2.98 15.39
CA GLY A 66 1.57 2.18 14.60
C GLY A 66 2.12 0.78 14.28
N PRO A 67 1.25 -0.23 14.11
CA PRO A 67 1.66 -1.61 13.90
C PRO A 67 2.52 -1.76 12.63
N ASN A 68 3.62 -2.52 12.73
CA ASN A 68 4.44 -2.93 11.59
C ASN A 68 4.22 -4.42 11.33
N THR A 69 3.26 -4.75 10.47
CA THR A 69 2.90 -6.12 10.11
C THR A 69 3.53 -6.58 8.79
N ALA A 70 4.03 -5.65 7.99
CA ALA A 70 4.68 -5.95 6.72
C ALA A 70 6.19 -6.12 6.93
N ASN A 71 6.69 -7.34 6.86
CA ASN A 71 8.11 -7.65 7.08
C ASN A 71 8.64 -8.74 6.12
N GLY A 72 7.90 -9.09 5.08
CA GLY A 72 8.28 -10.09 4.08
C GLY A 72 8.32 -11.54 4.59
N LYS A 73 7.80 -11.84 5.78
CA LYS A 73 7.82 -13.16 6.41
C LYS A 73 6.51 -13.93 6.32
N GLY A 74 5.49 -13.35 5.67
CA GLY A 74 4.20 -14.01 5.45
C GLY A 74 4.32 -15.29 4.64
N ASP A 75 3.29 -16.13 4.72
CA ASP A 75 3.19 -17.35 3.93
C ASP A 75 2.87 -17.04 2.45
N ALA A 76 3.11 -18.00 1.57
CA ALA A 76 2.70 -17.90 0.18
C ALA A 76 1.16 -17.75 0.10
N ALA A 77 0.70 -16.69 -0.57
CA ALA A 77 -0.72 -16.46 -0.79
C ALA A 77 -1.26 -17.34 -1.92
N THR A 78 -2.56 -17.56 -1.96
CA THR A 78 -3.22 -18.16 -3.12
C THR A 78 -3.10 -17.22 -4.32
N PRO A 79 -2.44 -17.64 -5.42
CA PRO A 79 -2.37 -16.81 -6.62
C PRO A 79 -3.77 -16.49 -7.13
N SER A 80 -4.02 -15.23 -7.51
CA SER A 80 -5.36 -14.75 -7.82
C SER A 80 -5.38 -13.84 -9.03
N GLN A 81 -6.34 -14.05 -9.93
CA GLN A 81 -6.73 -13.07 -10.94
C GLN A 81 -7.65 -12.05 -10.28
N LEU A 82 -7.33 -10.76 -10.40
CA LEU A 82 -8.04 -9.66 -9.74
C LEU A 82 -8.79 -8.76 -10.72
N PHE A 83 -8.25 -8.63 -11.93
CA PHE A 83 -8.85 -7.99 -13.10
C PHE A 83 -8.63 -8.89 -14.31
N ASP A 84 -9.27 -8.60 -15.42
CA ASP A 84 -9.12 -9.39 -16.63
C ASP A 84 -7.65 -9.49 -17.07
N ASN A 85 -6.83 -8.50 -16.71
CA ASN A 85 -5.42 -8.40 -17.08
C ASN A 85 -4.45 -8.18 -15.90
N LEU A 86 -4.89 -8.23 -14.64
CA LEU A 86 -4.02 -8.03 -13.47
C LEU A 86 -4.15 -9.21 -12.50
N TYR A 87 -2.98 -9.69 -12.05
CA TYR A 87 -2.85 -10.89 -11.23
C TYR A 87 -1.95 -10.63 -10.03
N TYR A 88 -2.27 -11.28 -8.92
CA TYR A 88 -1.46 -11.30 -7.70
C TYR A 88 -0.74 -12.64 -7.57
N VAL A 89 0.57 -12.59 -7.38
CA VAL A 89 1.43 -13.74 -7.11
C VAL A 89 2.43 -13.35 -6.02
N GLY A 90 2.19 -13.73 -4.79
CA GLY A 90 3.03 -13.24 -3.70
C GLY A 90 2.76 -13.96 -2.39
N LYS A 91 2.97 -13.25 -1.32
CA LYS A 91 2.82 -13.69 0.07
C LYS A 91 1.68 -12.91 0.74
N THR A 92 1.32 -13.31 1.96
CA THR A 92 0.20 -12.67 2.68
C THR A 92 0.52 -11.26 3.16
N ASP A 93 1.78 -10.87 3.18
CA ASP A 93 2.27 -9.57 3.69
C ASP A 93 3.05 -8.75 2.65
N VAL A 94 3.54 -9.37 1.55
CA VAL A 94 4.17 -8.68 0.43
C VAL A 94 3.81 -9.32 -0.90
N GLY A 95 3.40 -8.50 -1.86
CA GLY A 95 2.91 -8.93 -3.16
C GLY A 95 3.91 -8.74 -4.28
N ALA A 96 3.81 -9.63 -5.29
CA ALA A 96 4.27 -9.38 -6.63
C ALA A 96 3.05 -9.36 -7.56
N TRP A 97 3.05 -8.45 -8.54
CA TRP A 97 1.91 -8.23 -9.41
C TRP A 97 2.28 -8.51 -10.86
N VAL A 98 1.40 -9.16 -11.59
CA VAL A 98 1.62 -9.45 -13.02
C VAL A 98 0.56 -8.73 -13.83
N LEU A 99 0.98 -7.84 -14.71
CA LEU A 99 0.13 -7.19 -15.69
C LEU A 99 0.27 -7.90 -17.03
N ARG A 100 -0.82 -8.44 -17.55
CA ARG A 100 -0.90 -9.03 -18.88
C ARG A 100 -1.24 -7.95 -19.90
N THR A 101 -0.41 -7.87 -20.93
CA THR A 101 -0.57 -6.93 -22.05
C THR A 101 -0.60 -7.68 -23.37
N SER A 102 -0.99 -7.04 -24.46
CA SER A 102 -0.86 -7.62 -25.80
C SER A 102 0.58 -7.78 -26.27
N GLY A 103 1.54 -7.10 -25.62
CA GLY A 103 2.99 -7.19 -25.87
C GLY A 103 3.74 -8.16 -24.96
N GLY A 104 3.06 -8.87 -24.04
CA GLY A 104 3.64 -9.80 -23.08
C GLY A 104 3.30 -9.44 -21.62
N LEU A 105 4.07 -9.98 -20.67
CA LEU A 105 3.83 -9.80 -19.25
C LEU A 105 4.81 -8.78 -18.65
N VAL A 106 4.31 -7.94 -17.75
CA VAL A 106 5.11 -7.07 -16.89
C VAL A 106 4.95 -7.54 -15.45
N LEU A 107 6.08 -7.84 -14.80
CA LEU A 107 6.13 -8.23 -13.39
C LEU A 107 6.54 -7.04 -12.54
N PHE A 108 5.75 -6.71 -11.54
CA PHE A 108 6.09 -5.72 -10.50
C PHE A 108 6.49 -6.44 -9.21
N ASP A 109 7.69 -6.13 -8.71
CA ASP A 109 8.38 -6.72 -7.57
C ASP A 109 8.65 -8.23 -7.68
N THR A 110 9.53 -8.73 -6.83
CA THR A 110 10.12 -10.07 -6.99
C THR A 110 10.24 -10.86 -5.69
N LEU A 111 9.68 -10.36 -4.58
CA LEU A 111 9.79 -10.91 -3.22
C LEU A 111 11.23 -10.91 -2.66
N ASN A 112 11.47 -11.67 -1.57
CA ASN A 112 12.64 -11.52 -0.69
C ASN A 112 13.95 -12.11 -1.24
N ASN A 113 13.88 -13.08 -2.15
CA ASN A 113 15.06 -13.82 -2.60
C ASN A 113 14.78 -14.63 -3.88
N PRO A 114 15.83 -15.11 -4.59
CA PRO A 114 15.68 -15.94 -5.78
C PRO A 114 14.88 -17.23 -5.58
N GLN A 115 14.91 -17.80 -4.38
CA GLN A 115 14.18 -19.03 -4.04
C GLN A 115 12.67 -18.75 -4.02
N GLU A 116 12.22 -17.63 -3.43
CA GLU A 116 10.82 -17.22 -3.45
C GLU A 116 10.35 -16.86 -4.86
N ALA A 117 11.17 -16.18 -5.67
CA ALA A 117 10.87 -15.96 -7.07
C ALA A 117 10.62 -17.29 -7.82
N ALA A 118 11.48 -18.31 -7.58
CA ALA A 118 11.37 -19.61 -8.22
C ALA A 118 10.23 -20.48 -7.69
N SER A 119 9.90 -20.41 -6.39
CA SER A 119 8.96 -21.32 -5.71
C SER A 119 7.57 -20.71 -5.47
N ILE A 120 7.43 -19.39 -5.50
CA ILE A 120 6.17 -18.68 -5.27
C ILE A 120 5.71 -17.95 -6.53
N VAL A 121 6.52 -16.99 -7.03
CA VAL A 121 6.11 -16.13 -8.15
C VAL A 121 5.87 -16.95 -9.42
N VAL A 122 6.88 -17.69 -9.88
CA VAL A 122 6.82 -18.47 -11.13
C VAL A 122 5.73 -19.56 -11.10
N PRO A 123 5.64 -20.41 -10.04
CA PRO A 123 4.56 -21.37 -9.96
C PRO A 123 3.17 -20.73 -9.82
N GLY A 124 3.09 -19.58 -9.11
CA GLY A 124 1.87 -18.80 -9.00
C GLY A 124 1.36 -18.32 -10.35
N MET A 125 2.25 -17.78 -11.19
CA MET A 125 1.93 -17.40 -12.57
C MET A 125 1.39 -18.58 -13.38
N ARG A 126 2.07 -19.73 -13.35
CA ARG A 126 1.64 -20.95 -14.08
C ARG A 126 0.28 -21.45 -13.61
N LYS A 127 -0.03 -21.41 -12.31
CA LYS A 127 -1.36 -21.78 -11.78
C LYS A 127 -2.47 -20.88 -12.33
N LEU A 128 -2.15 -19.63 -12.70
CA LEU A 128 -3.07 -18.67 -13.30
C LEU A 128 -3.10 -18.73 -14.84
N GLY A 129 -2.41 -19.72 -15.44
CA GLY A 129 -2.32 -19.86 -16.90
C GLY A 129 -1.42 -18.83 -17.57
N LEU A 130 -0.56 -18.16 -16.79
CA LEU A 130 0.44 -17.22 -17.33
C LEU A 130 1.76 -17.96 -17.58
N ASP A 131 2.34 -17.73 -18.75
CA ASP A 131 3.66 -18.26 -19.10
C ASP A 131 4.77 -17.32 -18.64
N PRO A 132 5.60 -17.69 -17.63
CA PRO A 132 6.67 -16.83 -17.14
C PRO A 132 7.73 -16.48 -18.20
N ASP A 133 7.86 -17.25 -19.26
CA ASP A 133 8.80 -16.96 -20.34
C ASP A 133 8.32 -15.81 -21.24
N GLN A 134 7.08 -15.38 -21.07
CA GLN A 134 6.52 -14.19 -21.71
C GLN A 134 6.72 -12.89 -20.92
N ILE A 135 7.41 -12.93 -19.78
CA ILE A 135 7.80 -11.70 -19.08
C ILE A 135 8.75 -10.90 -19.99
N LYS A 136 8.37 -9.64 -20.25
CA LYS A 136 9.18 -8.68 -21.06
C LYS A 136 9.88 -7.66 -20.19
N LEU A 137 9.36 -7.43 -18.99
CA LEU A 137 9.89 -6.44 -18.07
C LEU A 137 9.62 -6.87 -16.64
N VAL A 138 10.62 -6.68 -15.77
CA VAL A 138 10.48 -6.66 -14.32
C VAL A 138 10.66 -5.21 -13.86
N VAL A 139 9.72 -4.70 -13.10
CA VAL A 139 9.77 -3.37 -12.48
C VAL A 139 9.88 -3.55 -10.98
N LEU A 140 10.89 -2.95 -10.37
CA LEU A 140 11.02 -2.91 -8.92
C LEU A 140 10.45 -1.59 -8.43
N THR A 141 9.51 -1.65 -7.49
CA THR A 141 8.90 -0.45 -6.91
C THR A 141 9.90 0.34 -6.09
N HIS A 142 10.83 -0.34 -5.45
CA HIS A 142 11.97 0.23 -4.72
C HIS A 142 13.00 -0.85 -4.34
N SER A 143 14.10 -0.44 -3.69
CA SER A 143 15.27 -1.29 -3.46
C SER A 143 15.20 -2.19 -2.22
N HIS A 144 14.16 -2.11 -1.38
CA HIS A 144 14.08 -3.00 -0.21
C HIS A 144 14.02 -4.46 -0.63
N ASN A 145 14.60 -5.32 0.21
CA ASN A 145 14.83 -6.73 -0.12
C ASN A 145 13.56 -7.52 -0.39
N ASP A 146 12.47 -7.22 0.31
CA ASP A 146 11.18 -7.89 0.14
C ASP A 146 10.45 -7.55 -1.18
N HIS A 147 10.97 -6.58 -1.94
CA HIS A 147 10.54 -6.22 -3.31
C HIS A 147 11.55 -6.64 -4.36
N SER A 148 12.83 -6.52 -4.06
CA SER A 148 13.92 -6.64 -5.02
C SER A 148 14.72 -7.95 -4.90
N GLY A 149 14.58 -8.69 -3.80
CA GLY A 149 15.45 -9.83 -3.49
C GLY A 149 15.38 -10.97 -4.49
N GLY A 150 14.26 -11.15 -5.19
CA GLY A 150 14.14 -12.13 -6.27
C GLY A 150 14.69 -11.67 -7.62
N MET A 151 15.09 -10.39 -7.77
CA MET A 151 15.63 -9.83 -9.02
C MET A 151 16.74 -10.67 -9.65
N PRO A 152 17.72 -11.21 -8.91
CA PRO A 152 18.80 -12.01 -9.50
C PRO A 152 18.29 -13.24 -10.27
N TYR A 153 17.17 -13.85 -9.85
CA TYR A 153 16.55 -14.96 -10.56
C TYR A 153 16.10 -14.56 -11.97
N PHE A 154 15.48 -13.39 -12.10
CA PHE A 154 14.99 -12.89 -13.39
C PHE A 154 16.12 -12.35 -14.27
N ARG A 155 17.11 -11.68 -13.69
CA ARG A 155 18.30 -11.22 -14.42
C ARG A 155 19.11 -12.37 -14.98
N ALA A 156 19.26 -13.49 -14.27
CA ALA A 156 19.94 -14.69 -14.76
C ALA A 156 19.26 -15.31 -15.99
N LYS A 157 17.97 -14.99 -16.21
CA LYS A 157 17.21 -15.36 -17.43
C LYS A 157 17.30 -14.33 -18.55
N GLY A 158 18.11 -13.29 -18.39
CA GLY A 158 18.26 -12.22 -19.37
C GLY A 158 17.12 -11.20 -19.40
N LEU A 159 16.24 -11.20 -18.38
CA LEU A 159 15.13 -10.27 -18.34
C LEU A 159 15.61 -8.86 -17.99
N ARG A 160 15.01 -7.87 -18.65
CA ARG A 160 15.20 -6.45 -18.34
C ARG A 160 14.57 -6.14 -17.00
N VAL A 161 15.30 -5.43 -16.14
CA VAL A 161 14.83 -4.92 -14.86
C VAL A 161 14.88 -3.40 -14.88
N MET A 162 13.80 -2.76 -14.45
CA MET A 162 13.71 -1.31 -14.29
C MET A 162 13.47 -0.94 -12.83
N VAL A 163 14.18 0.07 -12.36
CA VAL A 163 14.00 0.74 -11.07
C VAL A 163 14.48 2.19 -11.24
N SER A 164 14.15 3.09 -10.32
CA SER A 164 14.68 4.44 -10.35
C SER A 164 16.21 4.47 -10.19
N GLU A 165 16.85 5.52 -10.68
CA GLU A 165 18.30 5.69 -10.58
C GLU A 165 18.81 5.63 -9.14
N ALA A 166 18.09 6.30 -8.23
CA ALA A 166 18.48 6.38 -6.81
C ALA A 166 18.47 5.02 -6.09
N ASP A 167 17.68 4.07 -6.55
CA ASP A 167 17.57 2.74 -5.95
C ASP A 167 18.46 1.68 -6.60
N TRP A 168 19.16 1.99 -7.71
CA TRP A 168 20.14 1.06 -8.31
C TRP A 168 21.37 0.82 -7.44
N GLY A 169 21.87 1.86 -6.77
CA GLY A 169 23.06 1.74 -5.90
C GLY A 169 22.85 0.69 -4.79
N PRO A 170 21.80 0.76 -3.99
CA PRO A 170 21.46 -0.24 -2.99
C PRO A 170 21.33 -1.67 -3.52
N LEU A 171 20.96 -1.85 -4.78
CA LEU A 171 20.85 -3.16 -5.44
C LEU A 171 22.19 -3.73 -5.94
N GLY A 172 23.30 -3.03 -5.68
CA GLY A 172 24.63 -3.48 -6.09
C GLY A 172 24.87 -3.41 -7.60
N GLY A 173 24.09 -2.60 -8.33
CA GLY A 173 24.18 -2.45 -9.76
C GLY A 173 24.45 -1.03 -10.21
N ALA A 174 25.03 -0.88 -11.40
CA ALA A 174 25.02 0.38 -12.13
C ALA A 174 23.88 0.35 -13.15
N PRO A 175 23.05 1.39 -13.23
CA PRO A 175 21.99 1.44 -14.22
C PRO A 175 22.61 1.57 -15.63
N ASN A 176 22.01 0.86 -16.60
CA ASN A 176 22.09 1.31 -17.97
C ASN A 176 20.85 2.19 -18.27
N ALA A 177 20.94 3.03 -19.30
CA ALA A 177 19.89 4.00 -19.62
C ALA A 177 18.50 3.35 -19.82
N ASP A 178 18.47 2.09 -20.30
CA ASP A 178 17.22 1.35 -20.55
C ASP A 178 16.60 0.74 -19.28
N SER A 179 17.31 0.78 -18.16
CA SER A 179 16.90 0.18 -16.88
C SER A 179 16.50 1.21 -15.83
N VAL A 180 16.54 2.50 -16.16
CA VAL A 180 16.17 3.58 -15.25
C VAL A 180 14.73 4.02 -15.50
N VAL A 181 13.98 4.15 -14.39
CA VAL A 181 12.66 4.78 -14.38
C VAL A 181 12.82 6.26 -14.10
N HIS A 182 12.22 7.09 -14.94
CA HIS A 182 12.14 8.54 -14.77
C HIS A 182 10.72 8.99 -14.42
N ASP A 183 10.59 10.13 -13.75
CA ASP A 183 9.29 10.71 -13.43
C ASP A 183 8.51 11.07 -14.70
N GLY A 184 7.24 10.69 -14.76
CA GLY A 184 6.38 10.87 -15.93
C GLY A 184 6.71 9.96 -17.12
N GLN A 185 7.69 9.06 -17.01
CA GLN A 185 8.06 8.14 -18.10
C GLN A 185 6.89 7.23 -18.45
N ILE A 186 6.65 7.07 -19.76
CA ILE A 186 5.67 6.13 -20.29
C ILE A 186 6.40 5.00 -21.00
N VAL A 187 6.09 3.76 -20.64
CA VAL A 187 6.56 2.56 -21.32
C VAL A 187 5.36 1.80 -21.87
N THR A 188 5.41 1.41 -23.13
CA THR A 188 4.28 0.76 -23.81
C THR A 188 4.61 -0.68 -24.20
N PHE A 189 3.67 -1.60 -23.90
CA PHE A 189 3.72 -3.00 -24.29
C PHE A 189 2.45 -3.35 -25.08
N GLY A 190 2.57 -3.46 -26.39
CA GLY A 190 1.42 -3.58 -27.27
C GLY A 190 0.52 -2.34 -27.16
N GLU A 191 -0.74 -2.53 -26.75
CA GLU A 191 -1.70 -1.43 -26.56
C GLU A 191 -1.73 -0.87 -25.13
N THR A 192 -0.91 -1.41 -24.22
CA THR A 192 -0.90 -1.01 -22.81
C THR A 192 0.24 -0.06 -22.51
N SER A 193 -0.09 1.16 -22.09
CA SER A 193 0.89 2.14 -21.60
C SER A 193 0.92 2.15 -20.07
N ILE A 194 2.13 2.15 -19.52
CA ILE A 194 2.41 2.26 -18.09
C ILE A 194 3.10 3.59 -17.86
N THR A 195 2.51 4.44 -17.03
CA THR A 195 3.11 5.73 -16.62
C THR A 195 3.74 5.59 -15.24
N PHE A 196 5.01 5.93 -15.13
CA PHE A 196 5.74 5.89 -13.87
C PHE A 196 5.80 7.27 -13.22
N LEU A 197 5.73 7.29 -11.89
CA LEU A 197 5.93 8.49 -11.06
C LEU A 197 7.02 8.21 -10.04
N LEU A 198 7.91 9.17 -9.81
CA LEU A 198 8.85 9.14 -8.69
C LEU A 198 8.16 9.69 -7.46
N ILE A 199 8.12 8.89 -6.39
CA ILE A 199 7.49 9.22 -5.10
C ILE A 199 8.49 8.98 -3.95
N PRO A 200 9.65 9.68 -3.93
CA PRO A 200 10.68 9.46 -2.93
C PRO A 200 10.16 9.64 -1.51
N GLY A 201 10.79 8.91 -0.56
CA GLY A 201 10.48 9.03 0.87
C GLY A 201 10.44 7.71 1.62
N HIS A 202 9.93 6.64 1.04
CA HIS A 202 10.09 5.29 1.57
C HIS A 202 11.52 4.79 1.30
N THR A 203 11.97 4.93 0.06
CA THR A 203 13.38 5.00 -0.34
C THR A 203 13.61 6.29 -1.15
N PRO A 204 14.86 6.69 -1.41
CA PRO A 204 15.13 7.82 -2.30
C PRO A 204 14.57 7.64 -3.72
N GLY A 205 14.39 6.40 -4.14
CA GLY A 205 13.98 6.06 -5.50
C GLY A 205 12.62 5.36 -5.62
N THR A 206 11.79 5.36 -4.59
CA THR A 206 10.46 4.73 -4.66
C THR A 206 9.66 5.27 -5.84
N ILE A 207 9.00 4.35 -6.57
CA ILE A 207 8.14 4.67 -7.70
C ILE A 207 6.69 4.23 -7.47
N ALA A 208 5.79 4.86 -8.21
CA ALA A 208 4.44 4.36 -8.45
C ALA A 208 4.24 4.15 -9.95
N ALA A 209 3.29 3.29 -10.32
CA ALA A 209 2.96 3.00 -11.72
C ALA A 209 1.45 3.09 -11.95
N MET A 210 1.03 3.83 -13.00
CA MET A 210 -0.36 3.90 -13.43
C MET A 210 -0.53 3.15 -14.76
N PHE A 211 -1.57 2.31 -14.85
CA PHE A 211 -1.86 1.52 -16.04
C PHE A 211 -3.33 1.13 -16.11
N PRO A 212 -3.86 0.82 -17.32
CA PRO A 212 -5.24 0.36 -17.45
C PRO A 212 -5.41 -1.06 -16.95
N VAL A 213 -6.51 -1.29 -16.23
CA VAL A 213 -7.01 -2.62 -15.88
C VAL A 213 -8.46 -2.75 -16.32
N PHE A 214 -8.96 -3.99 -16.45
CA PHE A 214 -10.32 -4.24 -16.91
C PHE A 214 -11.03 -5.16 -15.92
N ASP A 215 -12.20 -4.74 -15.45
CA ASP A 215 -13.09 -5.58 -14.64
C ASP A 215 -14.32 -5.95 -15.48
N ARG A 216 -14.39 -7.21 -15.88
CA ARG A 216 -15.47 -7.70 -16.76
C ARG A 216 -15.65 -6.84 -18.02
N GLY A 217 -14.53 -6.48 -18.63
CA GLY A 217 -14.45 -5.66 -19.84
C GLY A 217 -14.57 -4.15 -19.59
N GLN A 218 -14.96 -3.71 -18.41
CA GLN A 218 -15.00 -2.28 -18.07
C GLN A 218 -13.59 -1.79 -17.74
N ARG A 219 -13.17 -0.69 -18.39
CA ARG A 219 -11.86 -0.09 -18.19
C ARG A 219 -11.81 0.74 -16.91
N HIS A 220 -10.75 0.53 -16.14
CA HIS A 220 -10.35 1.29 -14.96
C HIS A 220 -8.90 1.77 -15.12
N VAL A 221 -8.47 2.69 -14.26
CA VAL A 221 -7.08 3.11 -14.16
C VAL A 221 -6.53 2.69 -12.81
N ALA A 222 -5.60 1.76 -12.81
CA ALA A 222 -4.93 1.30 -11.61
C ALA A 222 -3.69 2.14 -11.30
N LEU A 223 -3.45 2.35 -10.01
CA LEU A 223 -2.22 2.84 -9.43
C LEU A 223 -1.61 1.73 -8.56
N LEU A 224 -0.40 1.32 -8.89
CA LEU A 224 0.46 0.56 -7.99
C LEU A 224 1.37 1.53 -7.24
N VAL A 225 1.26 1.57 -5.91
CA VAL A 225 2.07 2.44 -5.04
C VAL A 225 3.23 1.64 -4.47
N GLY A 226 4.47 2.04 -4.72
CA GLY A 226 5.65 1.28 -4.28
C GLY A 226 6.01 1.41 -2.80
N GLY A 227 5.31 2.28 -2.06
CA GLY A 227 5.52 2.51 -0.63
C GLY A 227 5.40 3.99 -0.27
N ILE A 228 4.71 4.27 0.84
CA ILE A 228 4.41 5.66 1.28
C ILE A 228 5.03 5.93 2.66
N GLY A 229 5.42 4.89 3.39
CA GLY A 229 5.94 5.03 4.76
C GLY A 229 7.33 5.65 4.80
N PRO A 230 7.53 6.83 5.43
CA PRO A 230 8.86 7.41 5.57
C PRO A 230 9.75 6.55 6.46
N THR A 231 11.03 6.42 6.09
CA THR A 231 12.03 5.65 6.84
C THR A 231 12.96 6.54 7.68
N GLY A 232 12.68 7.83 7.80
CA GLY A 232 13.54 8.80 8.49
C GLY A 232 12.78 9.84 9.29
N GLY A 233 13.50 10.88 9.75
CA GLY A 233 12.99 11.97 10.56
C GLY A 233 12.20 13.03 9.78
N VAL A 234 12.22 14.27 10.28
CA VAL A 234 11.41 15.40 9.78
C VAL A 234 11.54 15.60 8.28
N ASP A 235 12.76 15.61 7.73
CA ASP A 235 12.99 15.92 6.32
C ASP A 235 12.44 14.84 5.41
N MET A 236 12.53 13.56 5.83
CA MET A 236 11.94 12.46 5.07
C MET A 236 10.41 12.55 5.07
N HIS A 237 9.77 12.93 6.18
CA HIS A 237 8.34 13.17 6.22
C HIS A 237 7.90 14.31 5.30
N ARG A 238 8.69 15.39 5.21
CA ARG A 238 8.45 16.48 4.26
C ARG A 238 8.58 16.01 2.82
N THR A 239 9.57 15.17 2.53
CA THR A 239 9.72 14.55 1.20
C THR A 239 8.48 13.72 0.84
N VAL A 240 7.98 12.89 1.76
CA VAL A 240 6.75 12.11 1.55
C VAL A 240 5.53 13.01 1.34
N ILE A 241 5.40 14.12 2.06
CA ILE A 241 4.30 15.10 1.84
C ILE A 241 4.31 15.60 0.39
N ASN A 242 5.50 15.96 -0.15
CA ASN A 242 5.64 16.41 -1.53
C ASN A 242 5.30 15.29 -2.51
N SER A 243 5.75 14.06 -2.24
CA SER A 243 5.44 12.88 -3.06
C SER A 243 3.94 12.56 -3.08
N ILE A 244 3.26 12.68 -1.94
CA ILE A 244 1.79 12.52 -1.86
C ILE A 244 1.08 13.61 -2.68
N ALA A 245 1.55 14.86 -2.63
CA ALA A 245 0.97 15.94 -3.42
C ALA A 245 1.14 15.71 -4.93
N HIS A 246 2.34 15.30 -5.37
CA HIS A 246 2.64 14.91 -6.75
C HIS A 246 1.75 13.75 -7.21
N LEU A 247 1.70 12.67 -6.43
CA LEU A 247 0.88 11.50 -6.69
C LEU A 247 -0.62 11.86 -6.80
N SER A 248 -1.13 12.66 -5.85
CA SER A 248 -2.53 13.11 -5.83
C SER A 248 -2.91 13.90 -7.08
N ALA A 249 -2.03 14.81 -7.53
CA ALA A 249 -2.25 15.59 -8.74
C ALA A 249 -2.28 14.71 -10.00
N ALA A 250 -1.27 13.84 -10.17
CA ALA A 250 -1.16 12.95 -11.32
C ALA A 250 -2.33 11.96 -11.40
N THR A 251 -2.70 11.35 -10.27
CA THR A 251 -3.79 10.36 -10.21
C THR A 251 -5.16 10.98 -10.44
N LYS A 252 -5.38 12.22 -9.97
CA LYS A 252 -6.61 12.98 -10.27
C LYS A 252 -6.74 13.25 -11.76
N GLN A 253 -5.65 13.66 -12.42
CA GLN A 253 -5.62 13.90 -13.86
C GLN A 253 -5.86 12.62 -14.67
N ALA A 254 -5.28 11.50 -14.24
CA ALA A 254 -5.41 10.20 -14.92
C ALA A 254 -6.76 9.51 -14.64
N GLY A 255 -7.56 9.98 -13.67
CA GLY A 255 -8.82 9.35 -13.27
C GLY A 255 -8.61 8.01 -12.59
N VAL A 256 -7.57 7.88 -11.76
CA VAL A 256 -7.29 6.66 -10.99
C VAL A 256 -8.45 6.32 -10.07
N ASP A 257 -8.97 5.10 -10.17
CA ASP A 257 -10.07 4.57 -9.39
C ASP A 257 -9.79 3.19 -8.77
N VAL A 258 -8.65 2.57 -9.14
CA VAL A 258 -8.12 1.33 -8.55
C VAL A 258 -6.78 1.63 -7.91
N VAL A 259 -6.60 1.18 -6.66
CA VAL A 259 -5.34 1.36 -5.91
C VAL A 259 -4.86 0.03 -5.38
N ILE A 260 -3.61 -0.27 -5.61
CA ILE A 260 -2.93 -1.49 -5.15
C ILE A 260 -1.55 -1.14 -4.57
N ASP A 261 -1.12 -1.91 -3.60
CA ASP A 261 0.17 -1.76 -2.93
C ASP A 261 0.81 -3.13 -2.73
N PRO A 262 2.12 -3.30 -2.82
CA PRO A 262 2.77 -4.56 -2.48
C PRO A 262 2.50 -5.00 -1.03
N HIS A 263 2.26 -4.06 -0.12
CA HIS A 263 1.88 -4.31 1.27
C HIS A 263 0.41 -3.99 1.56
N GLU A 264 -0.51 -4.53 0.80
CA GLU A 264 -1.94 -4.25 0.88
C GLU A 264 -2.51 -4.42 2.31
N ALA A 265 -1.98 -5.38 3.08
CA ALA A 265 -2.40 -5.62 4.47
C ALA A 265 -2.30 -4.40 5.39
N ILE A 266 -1.40 -3.45 5.09
CA ILE A 266 -1.21 -2.24 5.89
C ILE A 266 -1.80 -0.98 5.25
N ILE A 267 -2.25 -1.08 4.00
CA ILE A 267 -2.83 0.05 3.27
C ILE A 267 -4.34 0.00 3.32
N ASP A 268 -4.95 -1.08 2.82
CA ASP A 268 -6.37 -1.19 2.62
C ASP A 268 -6.88 -2.58 3.06
N SER A 269 -7.55 -2.64 4.18
CA SER A 269 -8.02 -3.92 4.75
C SER A 269 -9.08 -4.62 3.89
N ALA A 270 -9.88 -3.88 3.13
CA ALA A 270 -10.89 -4.47 2.24
C ALA A 270 -10.23 -5.06 0.99
N ALA A 271 -9.28 -4.33 0.39
CA ALA A 271 -8.49 -4.82 -0.74
C ALA A 271 -7.68 -6.06 -0.35
N TRP A 272 -7.01 -6.03 0.81
CA TRP A 272 -6.29 -7.19 1.33
C TRP A 272 -7.20 -8.41 1.52
N GLY A 273 -8.36 -8.23 2.14
CA GLY A 273 -9.36 -9.30 2.29
C GLY A 273 -9.80 -9.87 0.94
N TYR A 274 -10.05 -9.00 -0.04
CA TYR A 274 -10.43 -9.40 -1.39
C TYR A 274 -9.33 -10.22 -2.10
N ILE A 275 -8.05 -9.88 -1.89
CA ILE A 275 -6.91 -10.61 -2.47
C ILE A 275 -6.73 -11.96 -1.78
N MET A 276 -6.75 -11.98 -0.44
CA MET A 276 -6.39 -13.16 0.37
C MET A 276 -7.50 -14.21 0.44
N HIS A 277 -8.77 -13.80 0.27
CA HIS A 277 -9.93 -14.69 0.40
C HIS A 277 -10.74 -14.77 -0.91
N PRO A 278 -10.16 -15.33 -2.02
CA PRO A 278 -10.82 -15.36 -3.32
C PRO A 278 -12.18 -16.09 -3.31
N GLN A 279 -12.38 -17.04 -2.39
CA GLN A 279 -13.65 -17.78 -2.21
C GLN A 279 -14.76 -16.93 -1.58
N GLU A 280 -14.44 -15.80 -0.96
CA GLU A 280 -15.39 -14.89 -0.31
C GLU A 280 -15.80 -13.70 -1.20
N ARG A 281 -15.19 -13.60 -2.39
CA ARG A 281 -15.46 -12.50 -3.34
C ARG A 281 -16.90 -12.56 -3.83
N LYS A 282 -17.56 -11.40 -3.75
CA LYS A 282 -18.91 -11.26 -4.34
C LYS A 282 -18.80 -11.11 -5.85
N THR A 283 -19.70 -11.76 -6.58
CA THR A 283 -19.68 -11.80 -8.06
C THR A 283 -19.80 -10.43 -8.72
N ASN A 284 -20.36 -9.44 -8.04
CA ASN A 284 -20.63 -8.11 -8.59
C ASN A 284 -19.79 -6.98 -7.97
N GLN A 285 -18.79 -7.33 -7.15
CA GLN A 285 -18.00 -6.35 -6.43
C GLN A 285 -16.50 -6.68 -6.55
N ASN A 286 -15.70 -5.69 -6.93
CA ASN A 286 -14.25 -5.74 -6.87
C ASN A 286 -13.77 -4.69 -5.86
N ASP A 287 -13.31 -5.14 -4.69
CA ASP A 287 -12.94 -4.24 -3.59
C ASP A 287 -11.65 -3.45 -3.84
N LEU A 288 -10.92 -3.75 -4.92
CA LEU A 288 -9.80 -2.95 -5.40
C LEU A 288 -10.25 -1.68 -6.14
N ILE A 289 -11.51 -1.61 -6.58
CA ILE A 289 -12.09 -0.41 -7.19
C ILE A 289 -12.55 0.52 -6.06
N VAL A 290 -11.65 1.37 -5.63
CA VAL A 290 -11.92 2.30 -4.51
C VAL A 290 -12.69 3.55 -4.92
N GLY A 291 -12.61 3.91 -6.20
CA GLY A 291 -13.17 5.14 -6.77
C GLY A 291 -12.26 6.36 -6.51
N ALA A 292 -12.22 7.25 -7.49
CA ALA A 292 -11.31 8.40 -7.51
C ALA A 292 -11.48 9.32 -6.30
N GLU A 293 -12.72 9.62 -5.89
CA GLU A 293 -12.99 10.51 -4.76
C GLU A 293 -12.47 9.94 -3.42
N ARG A 294 -12.71 8.64 -3.17
CA ARG A 294 -12.23 7.98 -1.94
C ARG A 294 -10.70 7.95 -1.91
N PHE A 295 -10.06 7.69 -3.05
CA PHE A 295 -8.60 7.72 -3.13
C PHE A 295 -8.06 9.13 -2.86
N GLN A 296 -8.65 10.19 -3.40
CA GLN A 296 -8.23 11.56 -3.10
C GLN A 296 -8.40 11.91 -1.60
N ARG A 297 -9.46 11.45 -0.94
CA ARG A 297 -9.59 11.60 0.52
C ARG A 297 -8.50 10.83 1.28
N PHE A 298 -8.14 9.64 0.81
CA PHE A 298 -7.04 8.86 1.39
C PHE A 298 -5.70 9.61 1.28
N THR A 299 -5.38 10.20 0.13
CA THR A 299 -4.14 10.99 -0.01
C THR A 299 -4.12 12.22 0.89
N GLN A 300 -5.27 12.88 1.09
CA GLN A 300 -5.40 14.00 2.04
C GLN A 300 -5.18 13.55 3.49
N MET A 301 -5.78 12.43 3.89
CA MET A 301 -5.55 11.82 5.20
C MET A 301 -4.07 11.52 5.42
N LEU A 302 -3.41 10.84 4.46
CA LEU A 302 -1.98 10.53 4.55
C LEU A 302 -1.12 11.78 4.67
N SER A 303 -1.36 12.80 3.84
CA SER A 303 -0.63 14.06 3.90
C SER A 303 -0.77 14.73 5.28
N THR A 304 -1.98 14.75 5.83
CA THR A 304 -2.25 15.30 7.16
C THR A 304 -1.56 14.48 8.26
N CYS A 305 -1.51 13.15 8.13
CA CYS A 305 -0.75 12.27 9.03
C CYS A 305 0.75 12.59 8.99
N MET A 306 1.33 12.80 7.80
CA MET A 306 2.74 13.16 7.67
C MET A 306 3.04 14.52 8.29
N GLN A 307 2.15 15.51 8.14
CA GLN A 307 2.26 16.81 8.82
C GLN A 307 2.23 16.65 10.34
N ALA A 308 1.32 15.83 10.87
CA ALA A 308 1.26 15.53 12.30
C ALA A 308 2.58 14.93 12.81
N ARG A 309 3.15 13.98 12.05
CA ARG A 309 4.43 13.36 12.40
C ARG A 309 5.60 14.32 12.34
N VAL A 310 5.64 15.26 11.40
CA VAL A 310 6.64 16.35 11.38
C VAL A 310 6.59 17.10 12.69
N VAL A 311 5.39 17.50 13.16
CA VAL A 311 5.21 18.20 14.45
C VAL A 311 5.67 17.33 15.63
N MET A 312 5.29 16.05 15.67
CA MET A 312 5.71 15.11 16.73
C MET A 312 7.24 14.97 16.81
N TYR A 313 7.90 14.82 15.65
CA TYR A 313 9.37 14.71 15.62
C TYR A 313 10.06 16.00 16.04
N GLN A 314 9.54 17.18 15.66
CA GLN A 314 10.05 18.48 16.09
C GLN A 314 9.91 18.65 17.60
N GLN A 315 8.72 18.41 18.17
CA GLN A 315 8.52 18.47 19.63
C GLN A 315 9.41 17.51 20.40
N LYS A 316 9.65 16.29 19.86
CA LYS A 316 10.58 15.33 20.48
C LYS A 316 12.02 15.82 20.44
N ALA A 317 12.45 16.45 19.35
CA ALA A 317 13.79 17.01 19.22
C ALA A 317 13.99 18.21 20.16
N ASP A 318 12.99 19.08 20.31
CA ASP A 318 13.05 20.27 21.20
C ASP A 318 13.02 19.85 22.67
N ALA A 319 12.32 18.80 23.04
CA ALA A 319 12.30 18.27 24.41
C ALA A 319 13.60 17.54 24.82
N ALA A 320 14.46 17.20 23.86
CA ALA A 320 15.76 16.54 24.09
C ALA A 320 16.93 17.52 24.20
N ARG A 321 16.70 18.82 23.95
CA ARG A 321 17.65 19.91 24.11
C ARG A 321 17.57 20.54 25.50
#